data_95f0215b29b7f1e219a78491be0410c4
#
_entry.id   95f0215b29b7f1e219a78491be0410c4
#
_cell.length_a   1.000
_cell.length_b   1.000
_cell.length_c   1.000
_cell.angle_alpha   90.00
_cell.angle_beta   90.00
_cell.angle_gamma   90.00
#
_symmetry.space_group_name_H-M   'P 1'
#
loop_
_entity.id
_entity.type
_entity.pdbx_description
1 polymer ?
#
loop_
_entity_poly.entity_id
_entity_poly.type
_entity_poly.pdbx_seq_one_letter_code
_entity_poly.pdbx_strand_id
1 'polypeptide(L)'
;MTRYVIGPDVAFRLARDQAVVGDGHQLVAPTLLRSQLLNLLYEAVRRGELTRKDAEHRLDYVRGLRIRLLGDRVLQNVAWKIADQLGWSDTYAAEYVALTQLQADAFITLDDQLAGAVKGLVTVATIDDLS
;
A
#
# COMPACT_ATOMS: atom_id res chain seq x y z
N MET A 1 -11.92 15.16 -3.23
CA MET A 1 -10.72 14.48 -2.68
C MET A 1 -10.69 13.04 -3.16
N THR A 2 -9.61 12.63 -3.77
CA THR A 2 -9.45 11.26 -4.23
C THR A 2 -8.77 10.41 -3.16
N ARG A 3 -9.34 9.25 -2.87
CA ARG A 3 -8.78 8.30 -1.90
C ARG A 3 -8.06 7.19 -2.66
N TYR A 4 -6.78 7.04 -2.36
CA TYR A 4 -5.96 5.99 -2.96
C TYR A 4 -5.51 5.01 -1.89
N VAL A 5 -5.72 3.73 -2.13
CA VAL A 5 -5.05 2.68 -1.35
C VAL A 5 -3.68 2.47 -1.98
N ILE A 6 -2.64 2.55 -1.17
CA ILE A 6 -1.27 2.33 -1.63
C ILE A 6 -0.69 1.05 -1.02
N GLY A 7 0.00 0.27 -1.85
CA GLY A 7 0.72 -0.90 -1.39
C GLY A 7 2.00 -0.54 -0.63
N PRO A 8 2.60 -1.51 0.07
CA PRO A 8 3.86 -1.25 0.79
C PRO A 8 5.01 -0.89 -0.15
N ASP A 9 5.01 -1.39 -1.37
CA ASP A 9 5.96 -1.04 -2.40
C ASP A 9 5.88 0.45 -2.77
N VAL A 10 4.66 0.99 -2.86
CA VAL A 10 4.44 2.41 -3.15
C VAL A 10 4.92 3.27 -1.99
N ALA A 11 4.57 2.92 -0.76
CA ALA A 11 5.05 3.64 0.43
C ALA A 11 6.58 3.65 0.50
N PHE A 12 7.21 2.51 0.20
CA PHE A 12 8.66 2.38 0.17
C PHE A 12 9.27 3.32 -0.89
N ARG A 13 8.68 3.36 -2.09
CA ARG A 13 9.14 4.22 -3.20
C ARG A 13 8.98 5.70 -2.87
N LEU A 14 7.81 6.10 -2.33
CA LEU A 14 7.58 7.50 -1.94
C LEU A 14 8.59 7.95 -0.90
N ALA A 15 8.90 7.10 0.08
CA ALA A 15 9.88 7.43 1.13
C ALA A 15 11.29 7.56 0.55
N ARG A 16 11.68 6.66 -0.37
CA ARG A 16 12.98 6.73 -1.04
C ARG A 16 13.15 8.06 -1.77
N ASP A 17 12.12 8.47 -2.48
CA ASP A 17 12.17 9.66 -3.33
C ASP A 17 11.82 10.94 -2.58
N GLN A 18 11.42 10.85 -1.31
CA GLN A 18 10.91 11.98 -0.51
C GLN A 18 9.84 12.75 -1.30
N ALA A 19 8.96 12.01 -1.95
CA ALA A 19 7.99 12.55 -2.89
C ALA A 19 6.96 13.42 -2.17
N VAL A 20 6.45 14.44 -2.88
CA VAL A 20 5.35 15.27 -2.39
C VAL A 20 4.06 14.70 -2.95
N VAL A 21 3.13 14.36 -2.06
CA VAL A 21 1.79 13.93 -2.43
C VAL A 21 0.87 15.14 -2.51
N GLY A 22 0.08 15.26 -3.58
CA GLY A 22 -0.80 16.39 -3.78
C GLY A 22 -1.86 16.53 -2.69
N ASP A 23 -2.21 17.76 -2.35
CA ASP A 23 -3.16 18.08 -1.27
C ASP A 23 -4.58 17.53 -1.50
N GLY A 24 -4.95 17.30 -2.76
CA GLY A 24 -6.26 16.76 -3.13
C GLY A 24 -6.40 15.24 -2.93
N HIS A 25 -5.37 14.57 -2.41
CA HIS A 25 -5.33 13.12 -2.28
C HIS A 25 -5.29 12.70 -0.82
N GLN A 26 -6.03 11.65 -0.51
CA GLN A 26 -5.95 10.98 0.78
C GLN A 26 -5.39 9.58 0.58
N LEU A 27 -4.38 9.22 1.35
CA LEU A 27 -3.80 7.89 1.31
C LEU A 27 -4.46 7.00 2.37
N VAL A 28 -4.78 5.79 1.97
CA VAL A 28 -5.45 4.81 2.82
C VAL A 28 -4.71 3.47 2.67
N ALA A 29 -4.65 2.69 3.71
CA ALA A 29 -4.06 1.35 3.64
C ALA A 29 -4.59 0.45 4.75
N PRO A 30 -4.51 -0.88 4.58
CA PRO A 30 -4.76 -1.79 5.69
C PRO A 30 -3.72 -1.60 6.79
N THR A 31 -4.08 -1.91 8.02
CA THR A 31 -3.14 -1.86 9.16
C THR A 31 -1.89 -2.72 8.91
N LEU A 32 -2.01 -3.75 8.09
CA LEU A 32 -0.92 -4.61 7.64
C LEU A 32 0.26 -3.82 7.04
N LEU A 33 -0.02 -2.66 6.41
CA LEU A 33 1.02 -1.83 5.79
C LEU A 33 2.16 -1.53 6.76
N ARG A 34 1.86 -1.25 8.01
CA ARG A 34 2.89 -0.90 9.01
C ARG A 34 3.95 -1.98 9.14
N SER A 35 3.50 -3.23 9.30
CA SER A 35 4.42 -4.36 9.45
C SER A 35 5.14 -4.68 8.15
N GLN A 36 4.47 -4.58 7.03
CA GLN A 36 5.08 -4.86 5.73
C GLN A 36 6.14 -3.83 5.37
N LEU A 37 5.86 -2.55 5.59
CA LEU A 37 6.84 -1.50 5.33
C LEU A 37 8.05 -1.60 6.24
N LEU A 38 7.80 -1.85 7.54
CA LEU A 38 8.89 -2.05 8.50
C LEU A 38 9.80 -3.18 8.04
N ASN A 39 9.21 -4.29 7.58
CA ASN A 39 9.98 -5.43 7.12
C ASN A 39 10.79 -5.12 5.86
N LEU A 40 10.22 -4.38 4.90
CA LEU A 40 10.94 -3.98 3.69
C LEU A 40 12.17 -3.14 4.03
N LEU A 41 12.04 -2.21 4.97
CA LEU A 41 13.16 -1.38 5.41
C LEU A 41 14.20 -2.20 6.17
N TYR A 42 13.76 -3.12 7.03
CA TYR A 42 14.66 -4.00 7.77
C TYR A 42 15.47 -4.86 6.80
N GLU A 43 14.81 -5.48 5.83
CA GLU A 43 15.50 -6.30 4.83
C GLU A 43 16.51 -5.49 4.01
N ALA A 44 16.17 -4.26 3.64
CA ALA A 44 17.07 -3.39 2.88
C ALA A 44 18.33 -3.05 3.70
N VAL A 45 18.18 -2.80 5.01
CA VAL A 45 19.33 -2.59 5.90
C VAL A 45 20.18 -3.85 5.98
N ARG A 46 19.55 -5.02 6.13
CA ARG A 46 20.25 -6.30 6.21
C ARG A 46 21.04 -6.61 4.93
N ARG A 47 20.55 -6.19 3.77
CA ARG A 47 21.26 -6.36 2.50
C ARG A 47 22.32 -5.30 2.25
N GLY A 48 22.49 -4.34 3.15
CA GLY A 48 23.46 -3.25 2.98
C GLY A 48 23.02 -2.17 2.01
N GLU A 49 21.76 -2.13 1.62
CA GLU A 49 21.23 -1.10 0.70
C GLU A 49 20.93 0.21 1.40
N LEU A 50 20.65 0.16 2.70
CA LEU A 50 20.35 1.31 3.55
C LEU A 50 21.08 1.19 4.87
N THR A 51 21.39 2.35 5.49
CA THR A 51 21.78 2.35 6.90
C THR A 51 20.53 2.35 7.78
N ARG A 52 20.69 1.99 9.05
CA ARG A 52 19.61 2.09 10.04
C ARG A 52 19.05 3.50 10.13
N LYS A 53 19.92 4.50 10.08
CA LYS A 53 19.54 5.91 10.12
C LYS A 53 18.68 6.29 8.92
N ASP A 54 19.05 5.81 7.73
CA ASP A 54 18.23 6.02 6.52
C ASP A 54 16.83 5.42 6.70
N ALA A 55 16.75 4.20 7.23
CA ALA A 55 15.48 3.55 7.46
C ALA A 55 14.60 4.33 8.45
N GLU A 56 15.20 4.87 9.51
CA GLU A 56 14.48 5.70 10.48
C GLU A 56 13.94 6.97 9.83
N HIS A 57 14.72 7.64 8.98
CA HIS A 57 14.27 8.83 8.24
C HIS A 57 13.10 8.51 7.31
N ARG A 58 13.14 7.34 6.67
CA ARG A 58 12.05 6.93 5.78
C ARG A 58 10.78 6.61 6.54
N LEU A 59 10.88 6.00 7.72
CA LEU A 59 9.73 5.79 8.59
C LEU A 59 9.11 7.13 9.02
N ASP A 60 9.94 8.11 9.36
CA ASP A 60 9.45 9.44 9.72
C ASP A 60 8.73 10.12 8.55
N TYR A 61 9.27 9.98 7.34
CA TYR A 61 8.62 10.48 6.14
C TYR A 61 7.21 9.88 6.00
N VAL A 62 7.10 8.56 6.13
CA VAL A 62 5.81 7.87 5.98
C VAL A 62 4.82 8.31 7.05
N ARG A 63 5.27 8.51 8.30
CA ARG A 63 4.40 9.05 9.35
C ARG A 63 3.84 10.42 8.97
N GLY A 64 4.64 11.24 8.31
CA GLY A 64 4.24 12.55 7.82
C GLY A 64 3.21 12.52 6.69
N LEU A 65 3.09 11.41 5.98
CA LEU A 65 2.10 11.24 4.94
C LEU A 65 0.67 11.12 5.48
N ARG A 66 0.52 10.82 6.77
CA ARG A 66 -0.78 10.68 7.45
C ARG A 66 -1.67 9.66 6.74
N ILE A 67 -1.10 8.51 6.38
CA ILE A 67 -1.86 7.42 5.79
C ILE A 67 -2.91 6.94 6.78
N ARG A 68 -4.17 6.91 6.35
CA ARG A 68 -5.25 6.41 7.16
C ARG A 68 -5.24 4.88 7.12
N LEU A 69 -4.99 4.26 8.28
CA LEU A 69 -4.94 2.80 8.39
C LEU A 69 -6.28 2.27 8.86
N LEU A 70 -6.83 1.31 8.13
CA LEU A 70 -8.15 0.75 8.40
C LEU A 70 -8.07 -0.78 8.39
N GLY A 71 -8.91 -1.39 9.23
CA GLY A 71 -9.02 -2.83 9.27
C GLY A 71 -10.11 -3.23 10.25
N ASP A 72 -11.07 -4.04 9.79
CA ASP A 72 -12.16 -4.54 10.60
C ASP A 72 -12.62 -5.90 10.08
N ARG A 73 -13.71 -6.42 10.67
CA ARG A 73 -14.25 -7.73 10.29
C ARG A 73 -14.76 -7.73 8.85
N VAL A 74 -15.36 -6.64 8.40
CA VAL A 74 -15.88 -6.54 7.03
C VAL A 74 -14.73 -6.63 6.04
N LEU A 75 -13.64 -5.91 6.30
CA LEU A 75 -12.44 -5.99 5.47
C LEU A 75 -11.91 -7.43 5.39
N GLN A 76 -11.83 -8.11 6.52
CA GLN A 76 -11.35 -9.49 6.56
C GLN A 76 -12.22 -10.42 5.70
N ASN A 77 -13.53 -10.30 5.80
CA ASN A 77 -14.46 -11.11 5.01
C ASN A 77 -14.32 -10.87 3.52
N VAL A 78 -14.23 -9.62 3.10
CA VAL A 78 -14.07 -9.26 1.69
C VAL A 78 -12.72 -9.74 1.16
N ALA A 79 -11.66 -9.55 1.94
CA ALA A 79 -10.32 -10.01 1.57
C ALA A 79 -10.29 -11.53 1.37
N TRP A 80 -10.92 -12.28 2.26
CA TRP A 80 -11.01 -13.74 2.13
C TRP A 80 -11.67 -14.13 0.80
N LYS A 81 -12.79 -13.51 0.47
CA LYS A 81 -13.53 -13.81 -0.77
C LYS A 81 -12.71 -13.49 -2.00
N ILE A 82 -11.99 -12.37 -1.99
CA ILE A 82 -11.14 -11.98 -3.10
C ILE A 82 -10.00 -12.98 -3.30
N ALA A 83 -9.33 -13.37 -2.21
CA ALA A 83 -8.25 -14.35 -2.28
C ALA A 83 -8.75 -15.69 -2.83
N ASP A 84 -9.92 -16.16 -2.39
CA ASP A 84 -10.54 -17.38 -2.91
C ASP A 84 -10.85 -17.25 -4.40
N GLN A 85 -11.47 -16.14 -4.79
CA GLN A 85 -11.87 -15.91 -6.19
C GLN A 85 -10.67 -15.93 -7.13
N LEU A 86 -9.53 -15.36 -6.69
CA LEU A 86 -8.34 -15.25 -7.51
C LEU A 86 -7.38 -16.44 -7.32
N GLY A 87 -7.71 -17.38 -6.44
CA GLY A 87 -6.89 -18.55 -6.18
C GLY A 87 -5.56 -18.22 -5.49
N TRP A 88 -5.52 -17.15 -4.72
CA TRP A 88 -4.31 -16.73 -4.01
C TRP A 88 -4.05 -17.61 -2.79
N SER A 89 -2.77 -17.82 -2.48
CA SER A 89 -2.35 -18.68 -1.37
C SER A 89 -2.38 -17.96 -0.01
N ASP A 90 -2.49 -16.63 0.00
CA ASP A 90 -2.63 -15.84 1.21
C ASP A 90 -3.55 -14.64 0.97
N THR A 91 -3.85 -13.90 2.03
CA THR A 91 -4.81 -12.80 2.00
C THR A 91 -4.16 -11.41 2.02
N TYR A 92 -2.82 -11.31 1.98
CA TYR A 92 -2.17 -10.02 2.19
C TYR A 92 -2.51 -8.99 1.11
N ALA A 93 -2.29 -9.34 -0.16
CA ALA A 93 -2.67 -8.43 -1.25
C ALA A 93 -4.17 -8.21 -1.31
N ALA A 94 -4.96 -9.24 -0.94
CA ALA A 94 -6.41 -9.16 -0.93
C ALA A 94 -6.92 -8.10 0.05
N GLU A 95 -6.23 -7.83 1.16
CA GLU A 95 -6.63 -6.78 2.08
C GLU A 95 -6.58 -5.39 1.42
N TYR A 96 -5.56 -5.14 0.60
CA TYR A 96 -5.45 -3.88 -0.14
C TYR A 96 -6.57 -3.72 -1.15
N VAL A 97 -6.87 -4.77 -1.88
CA VAL A 97 -7.96 -4.76 -2.88
C VAL A 97 -9.31 -4.60 -2.21
N ALA A 98 -9.55 -5.33 -1.12
CA ALA A 98 -10.78 -5.24 -0.34
C ALA A 98 -10.99 -3.82 0.19
N LEU A 99 -9.94 -3.21 0.75
CA LEU A 99 -10.04 -1.85 1.27
C LEU A 99 -10.35 -0.86 0.15
N THR A 100 -9.79 -1.07 -1.03
CA THR A 100 -10.11 -0.23 -2.18
C THR A 100 -11.59 -0.30 -2.53
N GLN A 101 -12.16 -1.50 -2.59
CA GLN A 101 -13.59 -1.67 -2.86
C GLN A 101 -14.47 -1.00 -1.81
N LEU A 102 -14.08 -1.08 -0.56
CA LEU A 102 -14.91 -0.63 0.56
C LEU A 102 -14.78 0.88 0.85
N GLN A 103 -13.60 1.46 0.66
CA GLN A 103 -13.29 2.77 1.23
C GLN A 103 -12.56 3.72 0.31
N ALA A 104 -12.19 3.33 -0.91
CA ALA A 104 -11.33 4.16 -1.74
C ALA A 104 -11.75 4.18 -3.20
N ASP A 105 -11.14 5.08 -3.95
CA ASP A 105 -11.43 5.29 -5.37
C ASP A 105 -10.55 4.43 -6.27
N ALA A 106 -9.29 4.21 -5.88
CA ALA A 106 -8.35 3.47 -6.69
C ALA A 106 -7.25 2.84 -5.84
N PHE A 107 -6.62 1.81 -6.40
CA PHE A 107 -5.48 1.11 -5.82
C PHE A 107 -4.23 1.41 -6.63
N ILE A 108 -3.12 1.69 -5.94
CA ILE A 108 -1.82 1.92 -6.57
C ILE A 108 -0.83 0.87 -6.07
N THR A 109 -0.23 0.16 -7.01
CA THR A 109 0.85 -0.79 -6.77
C THR A 109 1.90 -0.63 -7.86
N LEU A 110 3.15 -0.97 -7.56
CA LEU A 110 4.24 -1.00 -8.54
C LEU A 110 4.39 -2.39 -9.16
N ASP A 111 3.61 -3.36 -8.70
CA ASP A 111 3.62 -4.73 -9.21
C ASP A 111 2.63 -4.84 -10.37
N ASP A 112 3.14 -4.89 -11.60
CA ASP A 112 2.32 -4.95 -12.81
C ASP A 112 1.47 -6.20 -12.88
N GLN A 113 1.97 -7.31 -12.36
CA GLN A 113 1.24 -8.57 -12.33
C GLN A 113 0.03 -8.47 -11.40
N LEU A 114 0.22 -7.89 -10.22
CA LEU A 114 -0.86 -7.65 -9.27
C LEU A 114 -1.88 -6.68 -9.87
N ALA A 115 -1.43 -5.58 -10.45
CA ALA A 115 -2.30 -4.60 -11.08
C ALA A 115 -3.18 -5.25 -12.16
N GLY A 116 -2.58 -6.09 -12.99
CA GLY A 116 -3.31 -6.83 -14.03
C GLY A 116 -4.33 -7.80 -13.46
N ALA A 117 -4.00 -8.47 -12.35
CA ALA A 117 -4.88 -9.45 -11.72
C ALA A 117 -6.14 -8.82 -11.11
N VAL A 118 -6.07 -7.56 -10.66
CA VAL A 118 -7.14 -6.92 -9.89
C VAL A 118 -7.89 -5.83 -10.64
N LYS A 119 -7.50 -5.50 -11.85
CA LYS A 119 -8.11 -4.40 -12.63
C LYS A 119 -9.59 -4.62 -12.92
N GLY A 120 -10.08 -5.85 -12.86
CA GLY A 120 -11.50 -6.17 -13.00
C GLY A 120 -12.30 -6.02 -11.71
N LEU A 121 -11.62 -5.83 -10.58
CA LEU A 121 -12.23 -5.74 -9.25
C LEU A 121 -12.20 -4.33 -8.70
N VAL A 122 -11.18 -3.56 -9.03
CA VAL A 122 -10.98 -2.18 -8.56
C VAL A 122 -10.38 -1.35 -9.69
N THR A 123 -10.49 -0.03 -9.56
CA THR A 123 -9.75 0.90 -10.41
C THR A 123 -8.29 0.88 -9.98
N VAL A 124 -7.38 0.73 -10.94
CA VAL A 124 -5.94 0.78 -10.69
C VAL A 124 -5.40 2.10 -11.22
N ALA A 125 -4.71 2.84 -10.36
CA ALA A 125 -4.05 4.08 -10.71
C ALA A 125 -2.53 3.89 -10.64
N THR A 126 -1.77 4.93 -10.97
CA THR A 126 -0.32 4.89 -10.96
C THR A 126 0.25 5.82 -9.89
N ILE A 127 1.51 5.60 -9.51
CA ILE A 127 2.17 6.44 -8.53
C ILE A 127 2.22 7.91 -8.98
N ASP A 128 2.27 8.15 -10.28
CA ASP A 128 2.28 9.51 -10.83
C ASP A 128 0.98 10.27 -10.57
N ASP A 129 -0.11 9.55 -10.35
CA ASP A 129 -1.40 10.17 -10.02
C ASP A 129 -1.39 10.83 -8.64
N LEU A 130 -0.37 10.55 -7.81
CA LEU A 130 -0.24 11.14 -6.47
C LEU A 130 0.40 12.52 -6.45
N SER A 131 0.97 12.95 -7.55
CA SER A 131 1.63 14.26 -7.63
C SER A 131 0.66 15.43 -7.47
#